data_0bfb40f02126d987f0dfcb03282678e6
#
_entry.id   0bfb40f02126d987f0dfcb03282678e6
#
_cell.length_a   1.000
_cell.length_b   1.000
_cell.length_c   1.000
_cell.angle_alpha   90.00
_cell.angle_beta   90.00
_cell.angle_gamma   90.00
#
_symmetry.space_group_name_H-M   'P 1'
#
loop_
_entity.id
_entity.type
_entity.pdbx_description
1 polymer ?
#
loop_
_entity_poly.entity_id
_entity_poly.type
_entity_poly.pdbx_seq_one_letter_code
_entity_poly.pdbx_strand_id
1 'polypeptide(L)'
;MKQPGISTMLLCGLSSLLMVSCQEQEIRFYNIMALVLIILVFGLFVYFHHRSSVRLKKAYRELEIANDRAQELSRMKSDFIQQISHEIRTPLNILSGFTQVLTTPDMKLDESTLKNINQKITENTDRITGLVNKMLELSEAKSHTVIKRSDNISAEQIALEAISASGIANASHLLFDLQISAAAKAVYLQTNQIAAVRALSLLLDNARKFTAPAEAHKQENASEMKQRAILRLSVASKRLFFSVEDTGIGIPRKEAERIFEEFVQLDEYYDGTGIGLTVARSLARRIGGDIMLDTAYIGGSRFVMTLPVDTI
;
A
#
# COMPACT_ATOMS: atom_id res chain seq x y z
N MET A 1 -26.42 71.13 81.54
CA MET A 1 -26.30 70.35 80.27
C MET A 1 -25.39 71.20 79.33
N LYS A 2 -24.17 70.77 79.13
CA LYS A 2 -23.26 71.40 78.15
C LYS A 2 -23.58 70.89 76.74
N GLN A 3 -23.99 71.75 75.84
CA GLN A 3 -24.15 71.45 74.43
C GLN A 3 -22.79 71.08 73.81
N PRO A 4 -22.78 69.96 72.98
CA PRO A 4 -21.55 69.62 72.31
C PRO A 4 -21.20 70.72 71.30
N GLY A 5 -19.97 71.20 71.38
CA GLY A 5 -19.49 72.30 70.56
C GLY A 5 -19.51 71.95 69.04
N ILE A 6 -19.77 72.98 68.24
CA ILE A 6 -19.84 72.96 66.77
C ILE A 6 -18.67 72.17 66.16
N SER A 7 -17.52 72.16 66.83
CA SER A 7 -16.28 71.41 66.37
C SER A 7 -16.45 69.91 66.44
N THR A 8 -17.20 69.36 67.37
CA THR A 8 -17.44 67.89 67.46
C THR A 8 -18.45 67.43 66.44
N MET A 9 -19.43 68.24 66.06
CA MET A 9 -20.37 67.91 64.97
C MET A 9 -19.70 67.95 63.58
N LEU A 10 -18.77 68.88 63.33
CA LEU A 10 -18.02 68.92 62.10
C LEU A 10 -17.06 67.73 61.94
N LEU A 11 -16.41 67.32 63.02
CA LEU A 11 -15.55 66.14 63.03
C LEU A 11 -16.31 64.82 62.75
N CYS A 12 -17.50 64.64 63.33
CA CYS A 12 -18.36 63.50 63.07
C CYS A 12 -18.87 63.50 61.60
N GLY A 13 -19.26 64.68 61.09
CA GLY A 13 -19.68 64.79 59.67
C GLY A 13 -18.57 64.50 58.70
N LEU A 14 -17.35 64.95 58.96
CA LEU A 14 -16.17 64.64 58.11
C LEU A 14 -15.77 63.15 58.19
N SER A 15 -15.87 62.51 59.37
CA SER A 15 -15.54 61.10 59.50
C SER A 15 -16.61 60.20 58.80
N SER A 16 -17.89 60.60 58.84
CA SER A 16 -18.94 59.86 58.11
C SER A 16 -18.82 60.01 56.58
N LEU A 17 -18.44 61.21 56.09
CA LEU A 17 -18.16 61.44 54.66
C LEU A 17 -16.95 60.65 54.18
N LEU A 18 -15.87 60.60 54.98
CA LEU A 18 -14.67 59.78 54.67
C LEU A 18 -15.01 58.27 54.68
N MET A 19 -15.81 57.81 55.63
CA MET A 19 -16.24 56.42 55.68
C MET A 19 -17.10 56.04 54.46
N VAL A 20 -18.06 56.89 54.06
CA VAL A 20 -18.87 56.67 52.84
C VAL A 20 -18.02 56.67 51.57
N SER A 21 -17.05 57.60 51.46
CA SER A 21 -16.14 57.64 50.34
C SER A 21 -15.22 56.41 50.25
N CYS A 22 -14.78 55.89 51.38
CA CYS A 22 -13.96 54.66 51.45
C CYS A 22 -14.80 53.44 51.07
N GLN A 23 -16.03 53.36 51.49
CA GLN A 23 -16.94 52.29 51.17
C GLN A 23 -17.33 52.28 49.68
N GLU A 24 -17.52 53.44 49.05
CA GLU A 24 -17.71 53.55 47.59
C GLU A 24 -16.48 53.10 46.78
N GLN A 25 -15.29 53.38 47.23
CA GLN A 25 -14.05 52.91 46.57
C GLN A 25 -13.91 51.39 46.67
N GLU A 26 -14.20 50.79 47.81
CA GLU A 26 -14.18 49.31 47.92
C GLU A 26 -15.19 48.65 46.99
N ILE A 27 -16.41 49.16 46.91
CA ILE A 27 -17.45 48.62 46.01
C ILE A 27 -17.04 48.73 44.56
N ARG A 28 -16.44 49.88 44.16
CA ARG A 28 -15.90 50.04 42.78
C ARG A 28 -14.77 49.07 42.49
N PHE A 29 -13.86 48.83 43.44
CA PHE A 29 -12.77 47.86 43.30
C PHE A 29 -13.30 46.44 43.09
N TYR A 30 -14.26 45.99 43.92
CA TYR A 30 -14.89 44.65 43.75
C TYR A 30 -15.64 44.52 42.42
N ASN A 31 -16.33 45.53 41.96
CA ASN A 31 -16.99 45.52 40.65
C ASN A 31 -16.02 45.43 39.49
N ILE A 32 -14.89 46.15 39.55
CA ILE A 32 -13.85 46.06 38.54
C ILE A 32 -13.19 44.66 38.54
N MET A 33 -12.90 44.09 39.73
CA MET A 33 -12.36 42.76 39.87
C MET A 33 -13.32 41.69 39.31
N ALA A 34 -14.63 41.83 39.61
CA ALA A 34 -15.65 40.94 39.08
C ALA A 34 -15.71 41.01 37.54
N LEU A 35 -15.66 42.22 36.96
CA LEU A 35 -15.66 42.42 35.53
C LEU A 35 -14.43 41.76 34.86
N VAL A 36 -13.23 41.96 35.43
CA VAL A 36 -11.98 41.34 34.94
C VAL A 36 -12.10 39.81 34.98
N LEU A 37 -12.65 39.25 36.07
CA LEU A 37 -12.82 37.82 36.20
C LEU A 37 -13.80 37.28 35.15
N ILE A 38 -14.91 37.98 34.90
CA ILE A 38 -15.86 37.59 33.83
C ILE A 38 -15.19 37.60 32.47
N ILE A 39 -14.39 38.64 32.16
CA ILE A 39 -13.67 38.73 30.88
C ILE A 39 -12.66 37.58 30.75
N LEU A 40 -11.92 37.23 31.79
CA LEU A 40 -10.99 36.12 31.80
C LEU A 40 -11.68 34.77 31.59
N VAL A 41 -12.76 34.52 32.29
CA VAL A 41 -13.58 33.28 32.15
C VAL A 41 -14.16 33.19 30.73
N PHE A 42 -14.67 34.30 30.21
CA PHE A 42 -15.20 34.33 28.84
C PHE A 42 -14.06 34.11 27.78
N GLY A 43 -12.92 34.71 27.97
CA GLY A 43 -11.74 34.51 27.12
C GLY A 43 -11.29 33.04 27.13
N LEU A 44 -11.21 32.40 28.29
CA LEU A 44 -10.93 30.97 28.43
C LEU A 44 -11.99 30.11 27.74
N PHE A 45 -13.27 30.42 27.92
CA PHE A 45 -14.37 29.72 27.27
C PHE A 45 -14.24 29.77 25.73
N VAL A 46 -14.02 30.97 25.17
CA VAL A 46 -13.84 31.17 23.73
C VAL A 46 -12.61 30.40 23.23
N TYR A 47 -11.50 30.45 23.97
CA TYR A 47 -10.27 29.72 23.63
C TYR A 47 -10.49 28.21 23.59
N PHE A 48 -11.12 27.64 24.63
CA PHE A 48 -11.39 26.19 24.66
C PHE A 48 -12.40 25.78 23.58
N HIS A 49 -13.43 26.59 23.36
CA HIS A 49 -14.43 26.34 22.31
C HIS A 49 -13.78 26.36 20.92
N HIS A 50 -12.94 27.36 20.63
CA HIS A 50 -12.23 27.43 19.37
C HIS A 50 -11.29 26.22 19.18
N ARG A 51 -10.51 25.90 20.19
CA ARG A 51 -9.59 24.75 20.17
C ARG A 51 -10.32 23.42 19.95
N SER A 52 -11.46 23.23 20.60
CA SER A 52 -12.32 22.07 20.43
C SER A 52 -12.89 21.99 19.01
N SER A 53 -13.37 23.10 18.47
CA SER A 53 -13.89 23.16 17.09
C SER A 53 -12.85 22.85 16.05
N VAL A 54 -11.60 23.32 16.21
CA VAL A 54 -10.48 23.00 15.30
C VAL A 54 -10.14 21.52 15.35
N ARG A 55 -10.07 20.92 16.55
CA ARG A 55 -9.83 19.49 16.71
C ARG A 55 -10.94 18.65 16.08
N LEU A 56 -12.18 19.03 16.29
CA LEU A 56 -13.33 18.35 15.72
C LEU A 56 -13.31 18.39 14.19
N LYS A 57 -13.07 19.57 13.61
CA LYS A 57 -12.94 19.70 12.14
C LYS A 57 -11.81 18.84 11.57
N LYS A 58 -10.69 18.72 12.29
CA LYS A 58 -9.58 17.87 11.87
C LYS A 58 -9.98 16.39 11.90
N ALA A 59 -10.61 15.94 12.99
CA ALA A 59 -11.10 14.57 13.13
C ALA A 59 -12.16 14.22 12.07
N TYR A 60 -13.05 15.14 11.75
CA TYR A 60 -14.03 14.94 10.66
C TYR A 60 -13.38 14.76 9.31
N ARG A 61 -12.35 15.56 8.97
CA ARG A 61 -11.62 15.41 7.70
C ARG A 61 -10.87 14.08 7.63
N GLU A 62 -10.23 13.68 8.73
CA GLU A 62 -9.54 12.39 8.79
C GLU A 62 -10.52 11.21 8.62
N LEU A 63 -11.71 11.31 9.25
CA LEU A 63 -12.78 10.32 9.11
C LEU A 63 -13.34 10.27 7.67
N GLU A 64 -13.56 11.42 7.06
CA GLU A 64 -14.03 11.52 5.67
C GLU A 64 -13.02 10.86 4.70
N ILE A 65 -11.73 11.20 4.80
CA ILE A 65 -10.67 10.57 4.01
C ILE A 65 -10.60 9.06 4.24
N ALA A 66 -10.73 8.61 5.49
CA ALA A 66 -10.72 7.19 5.81
C ALA A 66 -11.95 6.47 5.25
N ASN A 67 -13.12 7.10 5.31
CA ASN A 67 -14.35 6.56 4.75
C ASN A 67 -14.29 6.44 3.21
N ASP A 68 -13.79 7.48 2.55
CA ASP A 68 -13.65 7.48 1.08
C ASP A 68 -12.69 6.37 0.62
N ARG A 69 -11.55 6.20 1.31
CA ARG A 69 -10.63 5.09 1.05
C ARG A 69 -11.28 3.72 1.27
N ALA A 70 -12.06 3.57 2.35
CA ALA A 70 -12.76 2.32 2.62
C ALA A 70 -13.80 1.99 1.54
N GLN A 71 -14.51 3.00 1.04
CA GLN A 71 -15.47 2.82 -0.06
C GLN A 71 -14.76 2.48 -1.37
N GLU A 72 -13.65 3.16 -1.69
CA GLU A 72 -12.83 2.85 -2.88
C GLU A 72 -12.32 1.41 -2.85
N LEU A 73 -11.74 0.97 -1.73
CA LEU A 73 -11.29 -0.41 -1.55
C LEU A 73 -12.44 -1.42 -1.66
N SER A 74 -13.61 -1.11 -1.10
CA SER A 74 -14.79 -1.97 -1.20
C SER A 74 -15.27 -2.10 -2.64
N ARG A 75 -15.25 -1.01 -3.41
CA ARG A 75 -15.58 -1.02 -4.83
C ARG A 75 -14.59 -1.87 -5.62
N MET A 76 -13.27 -1.60 -5.47
CA MET A 76 -12.22 -2.38 -6.14
C MET A 76 -12.32 -3.87 -5.84
N LYS A 77 -12.62 -4.23 -4.58
CA LYS A 77 -12.86 -5.62 -4.20
C LYS A 77 -14.06 -6.22 -4.94
N SER A 78 -15.15 -5.47 -5.09
CA SER A 78 -16.35 -5.95 -5.80
C SER A 78 -16.06 -6.13 -7.29
N ASP A 79 -15.39 -5.16 -7.91
CA ASP A 79 -14.99 -5.20 -9.31
C ASP A 79 -14.06 -6.38 -9.59
N PHE A 80 -13.10 -6.63 -8.69
CA PHE A 80 -12.21 -7.80 -8.74
C PHE A 80 -12.97 -9.13 -8.68
N ILE A 81 -13.92 -9.28 -7.74
CA ILE A 81 -14.72 -10.50 -7.63
C ILE A 81 -15.56 -10.70 -8.89
N GLN A 82 -16.10 -9.64 -9.45
CA GLN A 82 -16.85 -9.69 -10.70
C GLN A 82 -15.96 -10.10 -11.87
N GLN A 83 -14.76 -9.51 -11.98
CA GLN A 83 -13.79 -9.87 -13.01
C GLN A 83 -13.37 -11.33 -12.91
N ILE A 84 -12.99 -11.83 -11.73
CA ILE A 84 -12.65 -13.23 -11.51
C ILE A 84 -13.82 -14.16 -11.89
N SER A 85 -15.05 -13.78 -11.52
CA SER A 85 -16.24 -14.56 -11.88
C SER A 85 -16.40 -14.68 -13.40
N HIS A 86 -16.16 -13.61 -14.13
CA HIS A 86 -16.17 -13.61 -15.60
C HIS A 86 -15.00 -14.42 -16.17
N GLU A 87 -13.79 -14.27 -15.62
CA GLU A 87 -12.61 -15.02 -16.07
C GLU A 87 -12.69 -16.53 -15.80
N ILE A 88 -13.44 -16.96 -14.77
CA ILE A 88 -13.74 -18.38 -14.52
C ILE A 88 -14.84 -18.88 -15.43
N ARG A 89 -15.90 -18.09 -15.67
CA ARG A 89 -17.06 -18.51 -16.48
C ARG A 89 -16.68 -18.84 -17.92
N THR A 90 -15.79 -18.06 -18.52
CA THR A 90 -15.36 -18.24 -19.91
C THR A 90 -14.72 -19.61 -20.14
N PRO A 91 -13.63 -20.01 -19.45
CA PRO A 91 -13.04 -21.34 -19.63
C PRO A 91 -13.99 -22.46 -19.23
N LEU A 92 -14.84 -22.24 -18.21
CA LEU A 92 -15.82 -23.23 -17.79
C LEU A 92 -16.87 -23.53 -18.91
N ASN A 93 -17.35 -22.50 -19.61
CA ASN A 93 -18.24 -22.64 -20.75
C ASN A 93 -17.56 -23.37 -21.92
N ILE A 94 -16.27 -23.11 -22.17
CA ILE A 94 -15.49 -23.80 -23.19
C ILE A 94 -15.37 -25.29 -22.83
N LEU A 95 -15.02 -25.62 -21.59
CA LEU A 95 -14.95 -27.00 -21.09
C LEU A 95 -16.29 -27.71 -21.22
N SER A 96 -17.38 -27.05 -20.83
CA SER A 96 -18.74 -27.60 -20.97
C SER A 96 -19.10 -27.88 -22.43
N GLY A 97 -18.74 -26.97 -23.34
CA GLY A 97 -18.95 -27.15 -24.78
C GLY A 97 -18.16 -28.35 -25.33
N PHE A 98 -16.89 -28.52 -24.97
CA PHE A 98 -16.10 -29.69 -25.37
C PHE A 98 -16.67 -31.00 -24.78
N THR A 99 -17.13 -30.97 -23.54
CA THR A 99 -17.78 -32.14 -22.93
C THR A 99 -19.02 -32.55 -23.71
N GLN A 100 -19.85 -31.58 -24.13
CA GLN A 100 -21.02 -31.90 -24.97
C GLN A 100 -20.61 -32.52 -26.31
N VAL A 101 -19.58 -31.97 -26.99
CA VAL A 101 -19.09 -32.54 -28.26
C VAL A 101 -18.60 -33.98 -28.07
N LEU A 102 -17.81 -34.24 -27.03
CA LEU A 102 -17.25 -35.56 -26.73
C LEU A 102 -18.29 -36.60 -26.31
N THR A 103 -19.44 -36.17 -25.74
CA THR A 103 -20.51 -37.05 -25.26
C THR A 103 -21.69 -37.18 -26.24
N THR A 104 -21.64 -36.45 -27.38
CA THR A 104 -22.68 -36.54 -28.40
C THR A 104 -22.63 -37.93 -29.10
N PRO A 105 -23.70 -38.73 -29.07
CA PRO A 105 -23.75 -40.02 -29.75
C PRO A 105 -23.52 -39.88 -31.26
N ASP A 106 -22.83 -40.82 -31.86
CA ASP A 106 -22.56 -40.93 -33.31
C ASP A 106 -21.64 -39.83 -33.89
N MET A 107 -21.07 -38.97 -33.10
CA MET A 107 -20.09 -37.96 -33.54
C MET A 107 -18.71 -38.61 -33.74
N LYS A 108 -18.34 -38.83 -35.00
CA LYS A 108 -16.98 -39.34 -35.35
C LYS A 108 -16.03 -38.17 -35.42
N LEU A 109 -15.14 -38.05 -34.43
CA LEU A 109 -14.06 -37.08 -34.41
C LEU A 109 -12.79 -37.75 -34.93
N ASP A 110 -12.07 -37.07 -35.80
CA ASP A 110 -10.73 -37.47 -36.24
C ASP A 110 -9.69 -37.25 -35.12
N GLU A 111 -8.55 -37.91 -35.20
CA GLU A 111 -7.50 -37.88 -34.18
C GLU A 111 -6.93 -36.48 -33.97
N SER A 112 -6.86 -35.68 -35.04
CA SER A 112 -6.38 -34.32 -34.99
C SER A 112 -7.32 -33.39 -34.18
N THR A 113 -8.61 -33.55 -34.39
CA THR A 113 -9.67 -32.83 -33.65
C THR A 113 -9.68 -33.23 -32.17
N LEU A 114 -9.57 -34.54 -31.86
CA LEU A 114 -9.46 -35.02 -30.48
C LEU A 114 -8.22 -34.44 -29.76
N LYS A 115 -7.07 -34.40 -30.43
CA LYS A 115 -5.84 -33.82 -29.90
C LYS A 115 -6.02 -32.31 -29.59
N ASN A 116 -6.65 -31.57 -30.49
CA ASN A 116 -6.93 -30.14 -30.31
C ASN A 116 -7.89 -29.91 -29.13
N ILE A 117 -8.96 -30.69 -29.03
CA ILE A 117 -9.90 -30.60 -27.90
C ILE A 117 -9.19 -30.87 -26.59
N ASN A 118 -8.40 -31.96 -26.50
CA ASN A 118 -7.63 -32.27 -25.28
C ASN A 118 -6.68 -31.16 -24.90
N GLN A 119 -5.96 -30.57 -25.87
CA GLN A 119 -5.10 -29.43 -25.62
C GLN A 119 -5.90 -28.23 -25.05
N LYS A 120 -7.04 -27.90 -25.64
CA LYS A 120 -7.90 -26.81 -25.19
C LYS A 120 -8.50 -27.06 -23.81
N ILE A 121 -8.84 -28.30 -23.48
CA ILE A 121 -9.30 -28.70 -22.14
C ILE A 121 -8.17 -28.43 -21.12
N THR A 122 -6.94 -28.88 -21.41
CA THR A 122 -5.77 -28.66 -20.54
C THR A 122 -5.53 -27.16 -20.33
N GLU A 123 -5.42 -26.38 -21.41
CA GLU A 123 -5.20 -24.93 -21.36
C GLU A 123 -6.25 -24.21 -20.48
N ASN A 124 -7.53 -24.54 -20.61
CA ASN A 124 -8.59 -23.90 -19.83
C ASN A 124 -8.63 -24.38 -18.37
N THR A 125 -8.28 -25.65 -18.12
CA THR A 125 -8.13 -26.18 -16.75
C THR A 125 -6.98 -25.49 -16.01
N ASP A 126 -5.83 -25.33 -16.67
CA ASP A 126 -4.66 -24.63 -16.12
C ASP A 126 -4.99 -23.15 -15.85
N ARG A 127 -5.77 -22.50 -16.72
CA ARG A 127 -6.25 -21.13 -16.50
C ARG A 127 -7.12 -21.02 -15.24
N ILE A 128 -8.10 -21.91 -15.06
CA ILE A 128 -8.96 -21.92 -13.86
C ILE A 128 -8.10 -22.15 -12.60
N THR A 129 -7.21 -23.14 -12.65
CA THR A 129 -6.30 -23.46 -11.53
C THR A 129 -5.43 -22.25 -11.17
N GLY A 130 -4.90 -21.53 -12.16
CA GLY A 130 -4.15 -20.29 -11.96
C GLY A 130 -4.96 -19.19 -11.29
N LEU A 131 -6.24 -19.01 -11.65
CA LEU A 131 -7.14 -18.04 -11.02
C LEU A 131 -7.44 -18.41 -9.56
N VAL A 132 -7.72 -19.69 -9.29
CA VAL A 132 -7.96 -20.17 -7.91
C VAL A 132 -6.71 -19.97 -7.04
N ASN A 133 -5.52 -20.30 -7.56
CA ASN A 133 -4.27 -20.09 -6.83
C ASN A 133 -4.02 -18.62 -6.51
N LYS A 134 -4.30 -17.70 -7.43
CA LYS A 134 -4.24 -16.25 -7.17
C LYS A 134 -5.18 -15.83 -6.03
N MET A 135 -6.40 -16.37 -5.97
CA MET A 135 -7.34 -16.09 -4.87
C MET A 135 -6.83 -16.62 -3.52
N LEU A 136 -6.24 -17.81 -3.50
CA LEU A 136 -5.65 -18.40 -2.30
C LEU A 136 -4.45 -17.59 -1.83
N GLU A 137 -3.55 -17.20 -2.74
CA GLU A 137 -2.40 -16.32 -2.42
C GLU A 137 -2.85 -15.00 -1.80
N LEU A 138 -3.92 -14.38 -2.31
CA LEU A 138 -4.47 -13.15 -1.73
C LEU A 138 -5.03 -13.40 -0.32
N SER A 139 -5.75 -14.50 -0.14
CA SER A 139 -6.28 -14.88 1.18
C SER A 139 -5.15 -15.11 2.20
N GLU A 140 -4.07 -15.77 1.78
CA GLU A 140 -2.89 -16.01 2.61
C GLU A 140 -2.08 -14.73 2.87
N ALA A 141 -2.05 -13.79 1.92
CA ALA A 141 -1.37 -12.51 2.08
C ALA A 141 -1.93 -11.67 3.25
N LYS A 142 -3.21 -11.86 3.59
CA LYS A 142 -3.86 -11.24 4.77
C LYS A 142 -3.41 -11.85 6.10
N SER A 143 -2.83 -13.04 6.06
CA SER A 143 -2.33 -13.68 7.27
C SER A 143 -1.08 -12.96 7.77
N HIS A 144 -1.11 -12.49 9.02
CA HIS A 144 0.07 -11.93 9.69
C HIS A 144 0.98 -13.01 10.30
N THR A 145 0.70 -14.29 10.02
CA THR A 145 1.49 -15.41 10.54
C THR A 145 2.89 -15.40 9.94
N VAL A 146 3.90 -15.37 10.79
CA VAL A 146 5.31 -15.50 10.39
C VAL A 146 5.53 -16.86 9.76
N ILE A 147 6.15 -16.88 8.58
CA ILE A 147 6.51 -18.12 7.89
C ILE A 147 7.80 -18.66 8.49
N LYS A 148 7.83 -19.98 8.78
CA LYS A 148 9.02 -20.63 9.31
C LYS A 148 10.17 -20.52 8.30
N ARG A 149 11.31 -20.00 8.77
CA ARG A 149 12.55 -19.85 8.00
C ARG A 149 13.47 -21.03 8.29
N SER A 150 13.19 -22.18 7.67
CA SER A 150 13.92 -23.44 7.92
C SER A 150 14.95 -23.78 6.86
N ASP A 151 14.89 -23.09 5.71
CA ASP A 151 15.70 -23.46 4.55
C ASP A 151 17.01 -22.66 4.54
N ASN A 152 18.12 -23.31 4.22
CA ASN A 152 19.41 -22.66 4.01
C ASN A 152 19.69 -22.63 2.50
N ILE A 153 19.56 -21.45 1.90
CA ILE A 153 19.61 -21.28 0.45
C ILE A 153 20.51 -20.10 0.05
N SER A 154 21.25 -20.23 -1.04
CA SER A 154 22.07 -19.13 -1.54
C SER A 154 21.22 -18.04 -2.18
N ALA A 155 21.69 -16.79 -2.08
CA ALA A 155 21.07 -15.64 -2.75
C ALA A 155 20.94 -15.85 -4.27
N GLU A 156 21.94 -16.42 -4.89
CA GLU A 156 21.97 -16.73 -6.32
C GLU A 156 20.90 -17.76 -6.71
N GLN A 157 20.70 -18.80 -5.90
CA GLN A 157 19.68 -19.82 -6.16
C GLN A 157 18.27 -19.24 -6.10
N ILE A 158 17.95 -18.38 -5.10
CA ILE A 158 16.68 -17.66 -5.03
C ILE A 158 16.44 -16.86 -6.32
N ALA A 159 17.48 -16.15 -6.80
CA ALA A 159 17.37 -15.35 -8.02
C ALA A 159 17.11 -16.23 -9.26
N LEU A 160 17.85 -17.32 -9.43
CA LEU A 160 17.71 -18.20 -10.59
C LEU A 160 16.34 -18.91 -10.62
N GLU A 161 15.86 -19.38 -9.49
CA GLU A 161 14.54 -19.98 -9.39
C GLU A 161 13.42 -18.96 -9.67
N ALA A 162 13.55 -17.71 -9.15
CA ALA A 162 12.59 -16.65 -9.42
C ALA A 162 12.58 -16.21 -10.89
N ILE A 163 13.75 -16.13 -11.54
CA ILE A 163 13.89 -15.86 -12.99
C ILE A 163 13.17 -16.94 -13.79
N SER A 164 13.40 -18.21 -13.46
CA SER A 164 12.72 -19.33 -14.11
C SER A 164 11.22 -19.29 -13.92
N ALA A 165 10.74 -19.05 -12.69
CA ALA A 165 9.32 -19.01 -12.35
C ALA A 165 8.57 -17.83 -13.00
N SER A 166 9.22 -16.68 -13.19
CA SER A 166 8.63 -15.50 -13.85
C SER A 166 8.63 -15.58 -15.38
N GLY A 167 9.48 -16.42 -15.94
CA GLY A 167 9.67 -16.51 -17.39
C GLY A 167 10.30 -15.27 -18.05
N ILE A 168 10.85 -14.33 -17.25
CA ILE A 168 11.38 -13.06 -17.77
C ILE A 168 12.57 -13.27 -18.72
N ALA A 169 13.39 -14.28 -18.48
CA ALA A 169 14.54 -14.61 -19.35
C ALA A 169 14.14 -15.05 -20.77
N ASN A 170 12.90 -15.55 -20.93
CA ASN A 170 12.37 -16.02 -22.21
C ASN A 170 11.51 -14.98 -22.93
N ALA A 171 11.36 -13.78 -22.35
CA ALA A 171 10.57 -12.71 -22.93
C ALA A 171 11.29 -12.09 -24.13
N SER A 172 10.77 -12.31 -25.34
CA SER A 172 11.41 -11.86 -26.60
C SER A 172 11.42 -10.33 -26.78
N HIS A 173 10.56 -9.61 -26.07
CA HIS A 173 10.37 -8.16 -26.21
C HIS A 173 11.30 -7.33 -25.32
N LEU A 174 12.06 -7.94 -24.38
CA LEU A 174 12.97 -7.22 -23.50
C LEU A 174 14.33 -7.90 -23.37
N LEU A 175 15.35 -7.11 -23.03
CA LEU A 175 16.67 -7.61 -22.64
C LEU A 175 16.70 -7.76 -21.12
N PHE A 176 16.92 -8.99 -20.64
CA PHE A 176 17.07 -9.28 -19.23
C PHE A 176 18.54 -9.47 -18.86
N ASP A 177 18.95 -8.89 -17.72
CA ASP A 177 20.32 -9.00 -17.19
C ASP A 177 20.30 -9.34 -15.70
N LEU A 178 21.16 -10.26 -15.26
CA LEU A 178 21.36 -10.65 -13.88
C LEU A 178 22.74 -10.19 -13.39
N GLN A 179 22.77 -9.33 -12.38
CA GLN A 179 24.00 -8.78 -11.83
C GLN A 179 24.13 -9.13 -10.35
N ILE A 180 25.14 -9.94 -10.00
CA ILE A 180 25.37 -10.38 -8.63
C ILE A 180 26.70 -9.82 -8.16
N SER A 181 26.69 -9.02 -7.09
CA SER A 181 27.95 -8.55 -6.47
C SER A 181 28.73 -9.72 -5.85
N ALA A 182 30.05 -9.61 -5.81
CA ALA A 182 30.90 -10.65 -5.24
C ALA A 182 30.51 -10.98 -3.78
N ALA A 183 30.11 -9.97 -3.01
CA ALA A 183 29.64 -10.16 -1.64
C ALA A 183 28.31 -10.95 -1.60
N ALA A 184 27.38 -10.71 -2.52
CA ALA A 184 26.09 -11.40 -2.56
C ALA A 184 26.22 -12.87 -2.98
N LYS A 185 27.20 -13.23 -3.82
CA LYS A 185 27.46 -14.63 -4.21
C LYS A 185 27.80 -15.54 -3.05
N ALA A 186 28.44 -15.00 -2.02
CA ALA A 186 28.84 -15.76 -0.85
C ALA A 186 27.74 -15.88 0.22
N VAL A 187 26.57 -15.26 0.01
CA VAL A 187 25.50 -15.20 1.02
C VAL A 187 24.60 -16.43 0.95
N TYR A 188 24.48 -17.09 2.09
CA TYR A 188 23.43 -18.06 2.36
C TYR A 188 22.43 -17.44 3.35
N LEU A 189 21.14 -17.69 3.13
CA LEU A 189 20.05 -17.15 3.92
C LEU A 189 19.33 -18.29 4.65
N GLN A 190 19.09 -18.08 5.94
CA GLN A 190 18.12 -18.87 6.69
C GLN A 190 16.74 -18.26 6.42
N THR A 191 15.98 -18.81 5.47
CA THR A 191 14.69 -18.25 5.03
C THR A 191 13.69 -19.34 4.69
N ASN A 192 12.54 -18.99 4.15
CA ASN A 192 11.65 -19.90 3.45
C ASN A 192 11.85 -19.73 1.94
N GLN A 193 12.38 -20.75 1.30
CA GLN A 193 12.72 -20.75 -0.13
C GLN A 193 11.51 -20.43 -0.99
N ILE A 194 10.39 -21.13 -0.76
CA ILE A 194 9.17 -20.97 -1.57
C ILE A 194 8.65 -19.54 -1.50
N ALA A 195 8.59 -18.96 -0.29
CA ALA A 195 8.11 -17.59 -0.09
C ALA A 195 9.07 -16.54 -0.71
N ALA A 196 10.39 -16.72 -0.55
CA ALA A 196 11.38 -15.81 -1.11
C ALA A 196 11.38 -15.83 -2.64
N VAL A 197 11.40 -17.02 -3.24
CA VAL A 197 11.34 -17.21 -4.69
C VAL A 197 10.03 -16.64 -5.25
N ARG A 198 8.89 -16.92 -4.61
CA ARG A 198 7.59 -16.42 -5.06
C ARG A 198 7.51 -14.91 -4.98
N ALA A 199 7.95 -14.27 -3.89
CA ALA A 199 7.96 -12.83 -3.75
C ALA A 199 8.80 -12.17 -4.86
N LEU A 200 10.00 -12.68 -5.13
CA LEU A 200 10.87 -12.15 -6.17
C LEU A 200 10.32 -12.41 -7.59
N SER A 201 9.72 -13.58 -7.83
CA SER A 201 9.12 -13.92 -9.14
C SER A 201 7.99 -12.98 -9.51
N LEU A 202 7.19 -12.53 -8.54
CA LEU A 202 6.11 -11.56 -8.76
C LEU A 202 6.65 -10.16 -9.15
N LEU A 203 7.80 -9.75 -8.60
CA LEU A 203 8.45 -8.50 -9.01
C LEU A 203 9.02 -8.60 -10.44
N LEU A 204 9.61 -9.74 -10.78
CA LEU A 204 10.14 -10.00 -12.12
C LEU A 204 9.02 -10.10 -13.16
N ASP A 205 7.88 -10.72 -12.81
CA ASP A 205 6.68 -10.77 -13.68
C ASP A 205 6.12 -9.37 -13.93
N ASN A 206 6.11 -8.50 -12.91
CA ASN A 206 5.77 -7.09 -13.07
C ASN A 206 6.72 -6.38 -14.05
N ALA A 207 8.02 -6.51 -13.86
CA ALA A 207 8.99 -5.93 -14.78
C ALA A 207 8.78 -6.42 -16.22
N ARG A 208 8.53 -7.74 -16.42
CA ARG A 208 8.23 -8.33 -17.72
C ARG A 208 6.97 -7.74 -18.37
N LYS A 209 5.91 -7.52 -17.60
CA LYS A 209 4.62 -7.00 -18.11
C LYS A 209 4.68 -5.53 -18.46
N PHE A 210 5.26 -4.71 -17.58
CA PHE A 210 5.23 -3.25 -17.72
C PHE A 210 6.38 -2.69 -18.55
N THR A 211 7.30 -3.55 -19.00
CA THR A 211 8.32 -3.25 -20.01
C THR A 211 7.86 -3.73 -21.40
N ALA A 212 6.58 -3.67 -21.74
CA ALA A 212 6.04 -4.09 -23.02
C ALA A 212 6.37 -3.09 -24.15
N PRO A 213 6.36 -3.52 -25.47
CA PRO A 213 6.70 -2.66 -26.59
C PRO A 213 5.92 -1.34 -26.64
N ALA A 214 6.60 -0.28 -27.05
CA ALA A 214 6.03 1.07 -27.19
C ALA A 214 4.85 1.19 -28.18
N GLU A 215 4.54 0.14 -28.94
CA GLU A 215 3.35 0.09 -29.81
C GLU A 215 2.03 0.21 -29.02
N ALA A 216 2.05 -0.14 -27.72
CA ALA A 216 0.93 0.09 -26.81
C ALA A 216 0.82 1.56 -26.37
N HIS A 217 1.88 2.33 -26.44
CA HIS A 217 1.93 3.74 -26.07
C HIS A 217 2.34 4.58 -27.27
N LYS A 218 1.36 5.10 -28.03
CA LYS A 218 1.57 6.09 -29.10
C LYS A 218 2.11 7.40 -28.51
N GLN A 219 3.38 7.43 -28.16
CA GLN A 219 4.13 8.68 -28.00
C GLN A 219 5.17 8.76 -29.11
N GLU A 220 4.99 9.74 -29.99
CA GLU A 220 5.75 9.99 -31.22
C GLU A 220 7.26 10.29 -31.04
N ASN A 221 7.81 10.18 -29.83
CA ASN A 221 9.19 10.50 -29.51
C ASN A 221 9.92 9.45 -28.64
N ALA A 222 9.49 8.18 -28.63
CA ALA A 222 10.28 7.12 -28.00
C ALA A 222 11.47 6.81 -28.91
N SER A 223 12.61 7.48 -28.65
CA SER A 223 13.92 7.02 -29.15
C SER A 223 14.07 5.52 -28.87
N GLU A 224 14.78 4.78 -29.75
CA GLU A 224 15.08 3.34 -29.70
C GLU A 224 15.74 2.88 -28.38
N MET A 225 15.19 3.22 -27.21
CA MET A 225 15.65 2.69 -25.94
C MET A 225 15.22 1.23 -25.88
N LYS A 226 16.19 0.33 -26.03
CA LYS A 226 16.00 -1.11 -25.86
C LYS A 226 15.33 -1.36 -24.51
N GLN A 227 14.18 -1.97 -24.55
CA GLN A 227 13.45 -2.39 -23.37
C GLN A 227 14.32 -3.32 -22.54
N ARG A 228 14.52 -3.00 -21.29
CA ARG A 228 15.45 -3.69 -20.44
C ARG A 228 14.88 -3.92 -19.04
N ALA A 229 15.18 -5.10 -18.48
CA ALA A 229 15.00 -5.38 -17.07
C ALA A 229 16.31 -5.93 -16.47
N ILE A 230 16.62 -5.52 -15.26
CA ILE A 230 17.85 -5.93 -14.56
C ILE A 230 17.48 -6.41 -13.16
N LEU A 231 17.95 -7.59 -12.78
CA LEU A 231 17.96 -8.03 -11.39
C LEU A 231 19.36 -7.85 -10.80
N ARG A 232 19.49 -6.99 -9.77
CA ARG A 232 20.76 -6.79 -9.05
C ARG A 232 20.69 -7.39 -7.66
N LEU A 233 21.73 -8.13 -7.28
CA LEU A 233 21.92 -8.64 -5.93
C LEU A 233 23.10 -7.93 -5.27
N SER A 234 22.85 -7.36 -4.09
CA SER A 234 23.87 -6.70 -3.28
C SER A 234 23.63 -6.93 -1.80
N VAL A 235 24.69 -6.76 -1.01
CA VAL A 235 24.63 -6.91 0.46
C VAL A 235 25.11 -5.64 1.13
N ALA A 236 24.35 -5.15 2.08
CA ALA A 236 24.74 -4.04 2.94
C ALA A 236 24.06 -4.18 4.31
N SER A 237 24.73 -3.77 5.38
CA SER A 237 24.16 -3.68 6.72
C SER A 237 23.41 -4.95 7.19
N LYS A 238 23.99 -6.13 6.95
CA LYS A 238 23.38 -7.44 7.28
C LYS A 238 22.04 -7.69 6.57
N ARG A 239 21.83 -7.09 5.41
CA ARG A 239 20.68 -7.34 4.57
C ARG A 239 21.11 -7.64 3.15
N LEU A 240 20.44 -8.60 2.53
CA LEU A 240 20.52 -8.88 1.12
C LEU A 240 19.45 -8.05 0.42
N PHE A 241 19.82 -7.44 -0.69
CA PHE A 241 18.97 -6.62 -1.54
C PHE A 241 18.84 -7.28 -2.91
N PHE A 242 17.59 -7.50 -3.34
CA PHE A 242 17.21 -7.87 -4.69
C PHE A 242 16.56 -6.64 -5.33
N SER A 243 17.27 -5.97 -6.21
CA SER A 243 16.75 -4.78 -6.92
C SER A 243 16.32 -5.18 -8.32
N VAL A 244 15.02 -5.11 -8.58
CA VAL A 244 14.43 -5.35 -9.91
C VAL A 244 14.22 -3.99 -10.56
N GLU A 245 14.98 -3.70 -11.60
CA GLU A 245 14.93 -2.46 -12.39
C GLU A 245 14.29 -2.75 -13.73
N ASP A 246 13.41 -1.89 -14.20
CA ASP A 246 12.82 -1.95 -15.52
C ASP A 246 12.85 -0.58 -16.21
N THR A 247 12.74 -0.59 -17.54
CA THR A 247 12.61 0.63 -18.36
C THR A 247 11.18 0.84 -18.83
N GLY A 248 10.21 0.37 -18.07
CA GLY A 248 8.79 0.47 -18.36
C GLY A 248 8.20 1.84 -18.09
N ILE A 249 6.87 1.88 -17.97
CA ILE A 249 6.09 3.13 -17.79
C ILE A 249 6.42 3.92 -16.52
N GLY A 250 7.08 3.28 -15.54
CA GLY A 250 7.36 3.88 -14.24
C GLY A 250 6.12 4.03 -13.35
N ILE A 251 6.36 4.46 -12.11
CA ILE A 251 5.31 4.62 -11.10
C ILE A 251 5.43 6.01 -10.47
N PRO A 252 4.36 6.83 -10.45
CA PRO A 252 4.39 8.13 -9.81
C PRO A 252 4.71 8.03 -8.32
N ARG A 253 5.53 8.94 -7.79
CA ARG A 253 5.95 8.94 -6.36
C ARG A 253 4.77 8.90 -5.38
N LYS A 254 3.66 9.58 -5.71
CA LYS A 254 2.45 9.61 -4.88
C LYS A 254 1.78 8.25 -4.71
N GLU A 255 2.02 7.32 -5.63
CA GLU A 255 1.45 5.97 -5.64
C GLU A 255 2.36 4.92 -4.98
N ALA A 256 3.57 5.29 -4.52
CA ALA A 256 4.62 4.38 -4.07
C ALA A 256 4.21 3.40 -2.95
N GLU A 257 3.33 3.81 -2.06
CA GLU A 257 2.76 2.91 -1.03
C GLU A 257 1.44 2.30 -1.48
N ARG A 258 0.64 3.03 -2.25
CA ARG A 258 -0.69 2.61 -2.70
C ARG A 258 -0.63 1.39 -3.62
N ILE A 259 0.41 1.24 -4.43
CA ILE A 259 0.60 0.07 -5.32
C ILE A 259 0.70 -1.28 -4.59
N PHE A 260 0.94 -1.26 -3.28
CA PHE A 260 0.96 -2.46 -2.44
C PHE A 260 -0.38 -2.75 -1.76
N GLU A 261 -1.38 -1.88 -1.92
CA GLU A 261 -2.74 -2.13 -1.47
C GLU A 261 -3.42 -3.15 -2.38
N GLU A 262 -4.38 -3.92 -1.83
CA GLU A 262 -5.11 -4.94 -2.59
C GLU A 262 -5.94 -4.30 -3.70
N PHE A 263 -5.98 -4.96 -4.86
CA PHE A 263 -6.80 -4.59 -6.01
C PHE A 263 -6.42 -3.27 -6.68
N VAL A 264 -5.36 -2.60 -6.24
CA VAL A 264 -4.89 -1.35 -6.85
C VAL A 264 -4.23 -1.64 -8.19
N GLN A 265 -4.74 -1.00 -9.23
CA GLN A 265 -4.16 -0.93 -10.57
C GLN A 265 -4.02 0.53 -10.95
N LEU A 266 -2.86 0.94 -11.44
CA LEU A 266 -2.63 2.32 -11.88
C LEU A 266 -3.08 2.56 -13.31
N ASP A 267 -3.17 1.49 -14.10
CA ASP A 267 -3.56 1.53 -15.50
C ASP A 267 -4.41 0.30 -15.83
N GLU A 268 -5.65 0.52 -16.28
CA GLU A 268 -6.58 -0.55 -16.66
C GLU A 268 -6.19 -1.21 -18.00
N TYR A 269 -5.24 -0.64 -18.73
CA TYR A 269 -4.80 -1.14 -20.02
C TYR A 269 -3.91 -2.40 -19.92
N TYR A 270 -3.24 -2.58 -18.78
CA TYR A 270 -2.41 -3.76 -18.54
C TYR A 270 -3.21 -4.84 -17.83
N ASP A 271 -3.26 -6.01 -18.47
CA ASP A 271 -3.93 -7.20 -17.93
C ASP A 271 -3.31 -7.59 -16.57
N GLY A 272 -4.08 -7.45 -15.51
CA GLY A 272 -3.61 -7.72 -14.15
C GLY A 272 -4.75 -7.81 -13.16
N THR A 273 -4.47 -8.35 -11.97
CA THR A 273 -5.47 -8.50 -10.90
C THR A 273 -5.26 -7.51 -9.73
N GLY A 274 -4.22 -6.66 -9.79
CA GLY A 274 -3.86 -5.75 -8.69
C GLY A 274 -3.42 -6.45 -7.39
N ILE A 275 -3.07 -7.74 -7.43
CA ILE A 275 -2.75 -8.54 -6.24
C ILE A 275 -1.25 -8.83 -6.13
N GLY A 276 -0.53 -8.85 -7.25
CA GLY A 276 0.85 -9.36 -7.30
C GLY A 276 1.80 -8.67 -6.33
N LEU A 277 1.79 -7.33 -6.28
CA LEU A 277 2.65 -6.56 -5.38
C LEU A 277 2.25 -6.70 -3.91
N THR A 278 0.95 -6.78 -3.61
CA THR A 278 0.43 -7.03 -2.26
C THR A 278 0.91 -8.37 -1.73
N VAL A 279 0.78 -9.44 -2.53
CA VAL A 279 1.25 -10.79 -2.19
C VAL A 279 2.76 -10.80 -2.03
N ALA A 280 3.51 -10.20 -2.96
CA ALA A 280 4.97 -10.14 -2.91
C ALA A 280 5.47 -9.49 -1.61
N ARG A 281 4.93 -8.31 -1.26
CA ARG A 281 5.32 -7.59 -0.03
C ARG A 281 4.92 -8.33 1.24
N SER A 282 3.74 -8.95 1.25
CA SER A 282 3.28 -9.78 2.37
C SER A 282 4.22 -10.98 2.60
N LEU A 283 4.56 -11.73 1.56
CA LEU A 283 5.49 -12.84 1.65
C LEU A 283 6.87 -12.40 2.16
N ALA A 284 7.43 -11.31 1.61
CA ALA A 284 8.70 -10.75 2.05
C ALA A 284 8.67 -10.38 3.54
N ARG A 285 7.62 -9.73 4.02
CA ARG A 285 7.46 -9.35 5.43
C ARG A 285 7.33 -10.55 6.35
N ARG A 286 6.61 -11.58 5.94
CA ARG A 286 6.41 -12.81 6.72
C ARG A 286 7.69 -13.63 6.88
N ILE A 287 8.68 -13.43 6.03
CA ILE A 287 10.03 -14.03 6.16
C ILE A 287 11.07 -13.06 6.72
N GLY A 288 10.66 -11.91 7.27
CA GLY A 288 11.52 -10.94 7.95
C GLY A 288 12.16 -9.86 7.05
N GLY A 289 11.72 -9.77 5.81
CA GLY A 289 12.12 -8.77 4.83
C GLY A 289 11.10 -7.64 4.62
N ASP A 290 11.24 -6.92 3.52
CA ASP A 290 10.21 -5.99 2.99
C ASP A 290 10.45 -5.75 1.49
N ILE A 291 9.45 -5.18 0.81
CA ILE A 291 9.55 -4.71 -0.57
C ILE A 291 9.15 -3.24 -0.62
N MET A 292 9.96 -2.44 -1.32
CA MET A 292 9.73 -1.00 -1.49
C MET A 292 9.95 -0.60 -2.95
N LEU A 293 9.30 0.47 -3.38
CA LEU A 293 9.59 1.17 -4.62
C LEU A 293 10.67 2.23 -4.37
N ASP A 294 11.74 2.22 -5.14
CA ASP A 294 12.73 3.29 -5.14
C ASP A 294 12.22 4.49 -5.95
N THR A 295 11.68 5.47 -5.25
CA THR A 295 11.11 6.68 -5.86
C THR A 295 12.16 7.66 -6.41
N ALA A 296 13.45 7.42 -6.18
CA ALA A 296 14.55 8.21 -6.75
C ALA A 296 15.01 7.68 -8.11
N TYR A 297 14.62 6.45 -8.48
CA TYR A 297 14.94 5.87 -9.78
C TYR A 297 14.19 6.59 -10.91
N ILE A 298 14.89 6.86 -12.02
CA ILE A 298 14.35 7.54 -13.19
C ILE A 298 14.55 6.64 -14.41
N GLY A 299 13.53 6.56 -15.26
CA GLY A 299 13.58 5.79 -16.51
C GLY A 299 12.83 4.45 -16.47
N GLY A 300 11.92 4.30 -15.52
CA GLY A 300 11.09 3.11 -15.30
C GLY A 300 10.78 2.91 -13.85
N SER A 301 10.69 1.65 -13.39
CA SER A 301 10.49 1.31 -11.99
C SER A 301 11.69 0.57 -11.41
N ARG A 302 11.95 0.76 -10.11
CA ARG A 302 12.91 -0.04 -9.34
C ARG A 302 12.23 -0.52 -8.07
N PHE A 303 11.98 -1.83 -8.01
CA PHE A 303 11.53 -2.49 -6.79
C PHE A 303 12.71 -3.08 -6.05
N VAL A 304 12.75 -2.89 -4.74
CA VAL A 304 13.81 -3.39 -3.86
C VAL A 304 13.21 -4.32 -2.82
N MET A 305 13.47 -5.61 -2.96
CA MET A 305 13.18 -6.61 -1.93
C MET A 305 14.40 -6.78 -1.03
N THR A 306 14.18 -6.75 0.29
CA THR A 306 15.24 -6.95 1.28
C THR A 306 14.97 -8.19 2.10
N LEU A 307 16.01 -8.98 2.39
CA LEU A 307 15.96 -10.10 3.33
C LEU A 307 17.06 -9.97 4.38
N PRO A 308 16.84 -10.38 5.63
CA PRO A 308 17.88 -10.40 6.64
C PRO A 308 18.92 -11.46 6.30
N VAL A 309 20.22 -11.13 6.50
CA VAL A 309 21.33 -12.07 6.47
C VAL A 309 21.65 -12.39 7.92
N ASP A 310 21.21 -13.56 8.37
CA ASP A 310 21.58 -14.07 9.70
C ASP A 310 23.07 -14.41 9.65
N THR A 311 23.89 -13.72 10.44
CA THR A 311 25.32 -14.02 10.57
C THR A 311 25.44 -15.33 11.33
N ILE A 312 25.97 -16.37 10.68
CA ILE A 312 26.37 -17.63 11.35
C ILE A 312 27.51 -17.34 12.30
#